data_f052a1b4c6c8ffd81043dc4188ec32d3
#
_entry.id   f052a1b4c6c8ffd81043dc4188ec32d3
#
_cell.length_a   1.000
_cell.length_b   1.000
_cell.length_c   1.000
_cell.angle_alpha   90.00
_cell.angle_beta   90.00
_cell.angle_gamma   90.00
#
_symmetry.space_group_name_H-M   'P 1'
#
loop_
_entity.id
_entity.type
_entity.pdbx_description
1 polymer ?
#
loop_
_entity_poly.entity_id
_entity_poly.type
_entity_poly.pdbx_seq_one_letter_code
_entity_poly.pdbx_strand_id
1 'polypeptide(L)'
;VWHDLVLWALKNDYSGIENLALIPGSVGAAPIQNIGAYGVELNSVFKSCRALEISSLKFKNYEKESCKFEYRSSIFKEELKGKVIITSVCFLLRKKPHKINVSYGELQKLMIGKENTIQNVAAQVILIRKSKLPDPEKIGNSGSFFKNPIVTQKKLLALKNEFPEIPYYKAVSYTHLTLPTTR
;
A
#
# COMPACT_ATOMS: atom_id res chain seq x y z
N VAL A 1 -7.61 -6.26 12.35
CA VAL A 1 -6.80 -5.09 11.97
C VAL A 1 -5.79 -5.49 10.89
N TRP A 2 -5.43 -4.57 9.97
CA TRP A 2 -4.46 -4.87 8.91
C TRP A 2 -3.09 -5.26 9.48
N HIS A 3 -2.59 -4.49 10.45
CA HIS A 3 -1.26 -4.75 11.01
C HIS A 3 -1.15 -6.12 11.70
N ASP A 4 -2.22 -6.58 12.33
CA ASP A 4 -2.25 -7.91 12.96
C ASP A 4 -2.09 -9.03 11.91
N LEU A 5 -2.68 -8.86 10.71
CA LEU A 5 -2.47 -9.78 9.59
C LEU A 5 -0.99 -9.78 9.15
N VAL A 6 -0.35 -8.60 9.09
CA VAL A 6 1.08 -8.52 8.77
C VAL A 6 1.90 -9.27 9.82
N LEU A 7 1.68 -9.03 11.11
CA LEU A 7 2.38 -9.71 12.20
C LEU A 7 2.15 -11.22 12.17
N TRP A 8 0.92 -11.66 11.89
CA TRP A 8 0.59 -13.08 11.72
C TRP A 8 1.37 -13.70 10.54
N ALA A 9 1.45 -13.00 9.39
CA ALA A 9 2.20 -13.48 8.23
C ALA A 9 3.70 -13.62 8.54
N LEU A 10 4.29 -12.62 9.22
CA LEU A 10 5.69 -12.67 9.66
C LEU A 10 5.98 -13.84 10.60
N LYS A 11 5.08 -14.08 11.57
CA LYS A 11 5.18 -15.20 12.53
C LYS A 11 5.12 -16.56 11.85
N ASN A 12 4.34 -16.68 10.76
CA ASN A 12 4.19 -17.91 9.99
C ASN A 12 5.12 -18.01 8.78
N ASP A 13 6.10 -17.10 8.68
CA ASP A 13 7.11 -17.06 7.62
C ASP A 13 6.52 -16.91 6.21
N TYR A 14 5.49 -16.06 6.07
CA TYR A 14 4.86 -15.70 4.80
C TYR A 14 5.25 -14.29 4.37
N SER A 15 5.80 -14.14 3.14
CA SER A 15 6.18 -12.85 2.57
C SER A 15 5.13 -12.28 1.61
N GLY A 16 5.24 -10.97 1.34
CA GLY A 16 4.47 -10.23 0.35
C GLY A 16 3.73 -9.01 0.93
N ILE A 17 3.61 -8.91 2.25
CA ILE A 17 2.95 -7.78 2.93
C ILE A 17 3.80 -7.11 4.02
N GLU A 18 5.06 -7.52 4.18
CA GLU A 18 6.01 -6.96 5.15
C GLU A 18 6.23 -5.45 4.98
N ASN A 19 6.30 -4.98 3.73
CA ASN A 19 6.42 -3.55 3.39
C ASN A 19 5.17 -2.74 3.75
N LEU A 20 4.03 -3.40 3.97
CA LEU A 20 2.75 -2.78 4.31
C LEU A 20 2.49 -2.78 5.82
N ALA A 21 3.53 -3.04 6.63
CA ALA A 21 3.44 -3.03 8.09
C ALA A 21 2.98 -1.66 8.62
N LEU A 22 2.24 -1.67 9.73
CA LEU A 22 1.75 -0.50 10.46
C LEU A 22 0.85 0.45 9.62
N ILE A 23 0.27 -0.01 8.51
CA ILE A 23 -0.78 0.76 7.82
C ILE A 23 -2.05 0.64 8.68
N PRO A 24 -2.69 1.78 9.04
CA PRO A 24 -3.91 1.76 9.83
C PRO A 24 -5.10 1.23 9.01
N GLY A 25 -6.11 0.68 9.69
CA GLY A 25 -7.35 0.22 9.09
C GLY A 25 -7.57 -1.30 9.17
N SER A 26 -8.63 -1.76 8.54
CA SER A 26 -9.02 -3.16 8.50
C SER A 26 -8.57 -3.86 7.22
N VAL A 27 -8.50 -5.20 7.28
CA VAL A 27 -8.20 -6.03 6.11
C VAL A 27 -9.24 -5.83 4.99
N GLY A 28 -10.53 -5.70 5.33
CA GLY A 28 -11.59 -5.46 4.35
C GLY A 28 -11.55 -4.07 3.70
N ALA A 29 -10.92 -3.08 4.34
CA ALA A 29 -10.73 -1.74 3.77
C ALA A 29 -9.52 -1.67 2.82
N ALA A 30 -8.57 -2.59 2.94
CA ALA A 30 -7.33 -2.56 2.19
C ALA A 30 -7.51 -2.56 0.65
N PRO A 31 -8.46 -3.33 0.05
CA PRO A 31 -8.70 -3.32 -1.39
C PRO A 31 -9.30 -2.00 -1.91
N ILE A 32 -10.02 -1.24 -1.08
CA ILE A 32 -10.76 -0.05 -1.54
C ILE A 32 -9.83 0.92 -2.28
N GLN A 33 -8.68 1.20 -1.72
CA GLN A 33 -7.70 2.11 -2.31
C GLN A 33 -6.39 1.43 -2.68
N ASN A 34 -6.39 0.10 -2.88
CA ASN A 34 -5.17 -0.63 -3.22
C ASN A 34 -4.01 -0.16 -2.33
N ILE A 35 -4.10 -0.37 -1.00
CA ILE A 35 -3.09 0.15 -0.08
C ILE A 35 -1.68 -0.20 -0.56
N GLY A 36 -0.75 0.73 -0.38
CA GLY A 36 0.62 0.52 -0.82
C GLY A 36 1.59 1.42 -0.07
N ALA A 37 2.78 0.89 0.17
CA ALA A 37 3.88 1.58 0.83
C ALA A 37 5.21 0.91 0.47
N TYR A 38 6.29 1.66 0.51
CA TYR A 38 7.67 1.17 0.38
C TYR A 38 7.87 0.23 -0.82
N GLY A 39 7.31 0.59 -1.99
CA GLY A 39 7.47 -0.13 -3.24
C GLY A 39 6.61 -1.39 -3.41
N VAL A 40 5.63 -1.61 -2.52
CA VAL A 40 4.68 -2.73 -2.60
C VAL A 40 3.24 -2.20 -2.57
N GLU A 41 2.37 -2.79 -3.36
CA GLU A 41 0.92 -2.54 -3.35
C GLU A 41 0.14 -3.83 -3.08
N LEU A 42 -1.06 -3.70 -2.50
CA LEU A 42 -1.92 -4.82 -2.15
C LEU A 42 -2.21 -5.73 -3.35
N ASN A 43 -2.41 -5.14 -4.53
CA ASN A 43 -2.71 -5.88 -5.75
C ASN A 43 -1.67 -6.96 -6.09
N SER A 44 -0.42 -6.82 -5.62
CA SER A 44 0.66 -7.80 -5.86
C SER A 44 0.39 -9.15 -5.19
N VAL A 45 -0.36 -9.16 -4.10
CA VAL A 45 -0.71 -10.36 -3.30
C VAL A 45 -2.21 -10.62 -3.23
N PHE A 46 -3.04 -9.73 -3.73
CA PHE A 46 -4.49 -9.90 -3.73
C PHE A 46 -4.90 -10.99 -4.73
N LYS A 47 -5.74 -11.92 -4.29
CA LYS A 47 -6.36 -12.95 -5.13
C LYS A 47 -7.82 -12.61 -5.43
N SER A 48 -8.62 -12.49 -4.39
CA SER A 48 -10.06 -12.22 -4.51
C SER A 48 -10.59 -11.60 -3.22
N CYS A 49 -11.80 -11.08 -3.27
CA CYS A 49 -12.57 -10.75 -2.06
C CYS A 49 -14.04 -11.12 -2.22
N ARG A 50 -14.69 -11.31 -1.07
CA ARG A 50 -16.14 -11.48 -0.99
C ARG A 50 -16.75 -10.20 -0.41
N ALA A 51 -17.76 -9.67 -1.08
CA ALA A 51 -18.47 -8.48 -0.63
C ALA A 51 -19.98 -8.70 -0.60
N LEU A 52 -20.64 -8.06 0.35
CA LEU A 52 -22.10 -7.96 0.43
C LEU A 52 -22.55 -6.76 -0.40
N GLU A 53 -23.39 -6.98 -1.38
CA GLU A 53 -24.06 -5.91 -2.12
C GLU A 53 -25.22 -5.35 -1.29
N ILE A 54 -25.19 -4.03 -1.00
CA ILE A 54 -26.10 -3.40 -0.05
C ILE A 54 -27.55 -3.41 -0.56
N SER A 55 -27.75 -3.22 -1.89
CA SER A 55 -29.10 -3.14 -2.48
C SER A 55 -29.83 -4.48 -2.52
N SER A 56 -29.11 -5.56 -2.78
CA SER A 56 -29.70 -6.90 -2.96
C SER A 56 -29.53 -7.81 -1.74
N LEU A 57 -28.67 -7.41 -0.79
CA LEU A 57 -28.23 -8.21 0.36
C LEU A 57 -27.63 -9.56 -0.05
N LYS A 58 -27.08 -9.63 -1.27
CA LYS A 58 -26.43 -10.84 -1.79
C LYS A 58 -24.91 -10.70 -1.74
N PHE A 59 -24.26 -11.81 -1.49
CA PHE A 59 -22.80 -11.88 -1.56
C PHE A 59 -22.33 -12.08 -2.98
N LYS A 60 -21.26 -11.37 -3.35
CA LYS A 60 -20.58 -11.50 -4.64
C LYS A 60 -19.08 -11.66 -4.40
N ASN A 61 -18.44 -12.52 -5.20
CA ASN A 61 -16.99 -12.65 -5.22
C ASN A 61 -16.42 -11.78 -6.35
N TYR A 62 -15.30 -11.14 -6.06
CA TYR A 62 -14.55 -10.30 -6.99
C TYR A 62 -13.13 -10.86 -7.10
N GLU A 63 -12.80 -11.40 -8.27
CA GLU A 63 -11.44 -11.81 -8.59
C GLU A 63 -10.57 -10.58 -8.88
N LYS A 64 -9.26 -10.72 -8.77
CA LYS A 64 -8.29 -9.63 -8.93
C LYS A 64 -8.52 -8.81 -10.19
N GLU A 65 -8.74 -9.46 -11.32
CA GLU A 65 -8.91 -8.85 -12.64
C GLU A 65 -10.14 -7.93 -12.68
N SER A 66 -11.21 -8.31 -12.01
CA SER A 66 -12.44 -7.51 -11.93
C SER A 66 -12.33 -6.31 -10.99
N CYS A 67 -11.33 -6.28 -10.11
CA CYS A 67 -11.16 -5.20 -9.14
C CYS A 67 -10.57 -3.91 -9.74
N LYS A 68 -10.04 -3.96 -10.98
CA LYS A 68 -9.45 -2.80 -11.69
C LYS A 68 -8.51 -1.98 -10.80
N PHE A 69 -7.58 -2.68 -10.14
CA PHE A 69 -6.63 -2.00 -9.25
C PHE A 69 -5.72 -1.05 -10.03
N GLU A 70 -5.69 0.18 -9.56
CA GLU A 70 -4.78 1.24 -10.02
C GLU A 70 -4.07 1.86 -8.81
N TYR A 71 -3.20 2.83 -9.07
CA TYR A 71 -2.53 3.56 -8.00
C TYR A 71 -3.53 4.25 -7.07
N ARG A 72 -3.65 3.75 -5.84
CA ARG A 72 -4.59 4.21 -4.81
C ARG A 72 -6.04 4.21 -5.26
N SER A 73 -6.43 3.31 -6.18
CA SER A 73 -7.79 3.14 -6.66
C SER A 73 -8.17 1.68 -6.93
N SER A 74 -9.47 1.42 -6.97
CA SER A 74 -10.10 0.17 -7.36
C SER A 74 -11.56 0.41 -7.71
N ILE A 75 -12.26 -0.59 -8.23
CA ILE A 75 -13.72 -0.50 -8.44
C ILE A 75 -14.49 -0.16 -7.16
N PHE A 76 -13.98 -0.59 -5.99
CA PHE A 76 -14.62 -0.35 -4.69
C PHE A 76 -14.56 1.12 -4.27
N LYS A 77 -13.56 1.85 -4.76
CA LYS A 77 -13.43 3.29 -4.53
C LYS A 77 -14.21 4.12 -5.55
N GLU A 78 -14.39 3.60 -6.75
CA GLU A 78 -15.01 4.28 -7.90
C GLU A 78 -16.44 3.76 -8.13
N GLU A 79 -16.62 2.78 -9.02
CA GLU A 79 -17.92 2.28 -9.51
C GLU A 79 -18.81 1.69 -8.40
N LEU A 80 -18.21 1.02 -7.42
CA LEU A 80 -18.90 0.34 -6.30
C LEU A 80 -18.84 1.12 -4.99
N LYS A 81 -18.42 2.39 -5.03
CA LYS A 81 -18.37 3.23 -3.82
C LYS A 81 -19.75 3.32 -3.15
N GLY A 82 -19.79 2.93 -1.87
CA GLY A 82 -21.02 2.94 -1.08
C GLY A 82 -22.05 1.88 -1.46
N LYS A 83 -21.74 0.97 -2.41
CA LYS A 83 -22.66 -0.07 -2.88
C LYS A 83 -22.38 -1.46 -2.30
N VAL A 84 -21.18 -1.67 -1.78
CA VAL A 84 -20.76 -2.97 -1.26
C VAL A 84 -20.00 -2.85 0.06
N ILE A 85 -20.05 -3.91 0.87
CA ILE A 85 -19.26 -4.07 2.09
C ILE A 85 -18.36 -5.29 1.90
N ILE A 86 -17.04 -5.10 1.88
CA ILE A 86 -16.09 -6.19 1.76
C ILE A 86 -16.04 -6.94 3.10
N THR A 87 -16.38 -8.22 3.08
CA THR A 87 -16.49 -9.07 4.27
C THR A 87 -15.30 -9.99 4.48
N SER A 88 -14.63 -10.37 3.39
CA SER A 88 -13.39 -11.15 3.46
C SER A 88 -12.50 -10.88 2.26
N VAL A 89 -11.17 -11.07 2.46
CA VAL A 89 -10.16 -10.90 1.41
C VAL A 89 -9.25 -12.13 1.41
N CYS A 90 -8.96 -12.64 0.23
CA CYS A 90 -8.04 -13.74 0.00
C CYS A 90 -6.72 -13.21 -0.57
N PHE A 91 -5.61 -13.60 0.04
CA PHE A 91 -4.26 -13.22 -0.38
C PHE A 91 -3.44 -14.43 -0.79
N LEU A 92 -2.55 -14.24 -1.76
CA LEU A 92 -1.52 -15.18 -2.16
C LEU A 92 -0.19 -14.72 -1.58
N LEU A 93 0.11 -15.16 -0.37
CA LEU A 93 1.38 -14.94 0.29
C LEU A 93 2.39 -16.03 -0.10
N ARG A 94 3.69 -15.72 -0.03
CA ARG A 94 4.75 -16.64 -0.46
C ARG A 94 5.43 -17.27 0.75
N LYS A 95 5.65 -18.60 0.68
CA LYS A 95 6.60 -19.34 1.51
C LYS A 95 8.03 -19.12 1.00
N LYS A 96 9.02 -19.58 1.75
CA LYS A 96 10.42 -19.59 1.28
C LYS A 96 10.58 -20.34 -0.05
N PRO A 97 11.48 -19.86 -0.94
CA PRO A 97 12.32 -18.67 -0.79
C PRO A 97 11.52 -17.35 -0.95
N HIS A 98 11.78 -16.39 -0.07
CA HIS A 98 11.08 -15.10 -0.07
C HIS A 98 11.61 -14.19 -1.18
N LYS A 99 10.68 -13.49 -1.88
CA LYS A 99 11.03 -12.40 -2.79
C LYS A 99 10.82 -11.08 -2.06
N ILE A 100 11.90 -10.52 -1.52
CA ILE A 100 11.87 -9.33 -0.67
C ILE A 100 12.14 -8.08 -1.51
N ASN A 101 11.36 -7.01 -1.30
CA ASN A 101 11.56 -5.73 -1.96
C ASN A 101 12.09 -4.70 -0.95
N VAL A 102 13.34 -4.28 -1.12
CA VAL A 102 14.00 -3.24 -0.32
C VAL A 102 14.42 -2.04 -1.17
N SER A 103 13.96 -1.94 -2.42
CA SER A 103 14.41 -0.93 -3.37
C SER A 103 13.89 0.49 -3.08
N TYR A 104 12.97 0.67 -2.15
CA TYR A 104 12.44 1.98 -1.82
C TYR A 104 13.43 2.81 -0.98
N GLY A 105 13.83 3.96 -1.48
CA GLY A 105 14.92 4.82 -1.05
C GLY A 105 15.31 4.82 0.43
N GLU A 106 14.40 5.17 1.35
CA GLU A 106 14.72 5.21 2.80
C GLU A 106 14.84 3.82 3.39
N LEU A 107 13.97 2.88 3.00
CA LEU A 107 14.05 1.49 3.44
C LEU A 107 15.37 0.86 2.98
N GLN A 108 15.78 1.12 1.74
CA GLN A 108 17.06 0.64 1.21
C GLN A 108 18.24 1.07 2.06
N LYS A 109 18.26 2.35 2.49
CA LYS A 109 19.31 2.89 3.36
C LYS A 109 19.36 2.20 4.72
N LEU A 110 18.20 1.95 5.34
CA LEU A 110 18.11 1.32 6.67
C LEU A 110 18.36 -0.18 6.63
N MET A 111 18.32 -0.80 5.46
CA MET A 111 18.66 -2.22 5.29
C MET A 111 20.15 -2.47 5.01
N ILE A 112 20.97 -1.42 4.81
CA ILE A 112 22.42 -1.58 4.63
C ILE A 112 23.00 -2.29 5.87
N GLY A 113 23.75 -3.37 5.65
CA GLY A 113 24.36 -4.17 6.71
C GLY A 113 23.41 -5.09 7.48
N LYS A 114 22.14 -5.18 7.08
CA LYS A 114 21.17 -6.10 7.66
C LYS A 114 20.86 -7.25 6.70
N GLU A 115 20.54 -8.40 7.26
CA GLU A 115 20.05 -9.54 6.48
C GLU A 115 18.68 -9.21 5.87
N ASN A 116 18.49 -9.56 4.59
CA ASN A 116 17.24 -9.37 3.87
C ASN A 116 16.22 -10.45 4.29
N THR A 117 15.61 -10.28 5.46
CA THR A 117 14.50 -11.09 5.96
C THR A 117 13.22 -10.28 5.99
N ILE A 118 12.07 -10.96 5.91
CA ILE A 118 10.76 -10.30 6.01
C ILE A 118 10.58 -9.62 7.38
N GLN A 119 11.17 -10.17 8.44
CA GLN A 119 11.14 -9.62 9.79
C GLN A 119 11.94 -8.31 9.85
N ASN A 120 13.16 -8.29 9.28
CA ASN A 120 13.99 -7.08 9.24
C ASN A 120 13.34 -5.98 8.40
N VAL A 121 12.77 -6.32 7.24
CA VAL A 121 12.04 -5.34 6.41
C VAL A 121 10.87 -4.73 7.17
N ALA A 122 10.00 -5.56 7.75
CA ALA A 122 8.86 -5.07 8.53
C ALA A 122 9.30 -4.20 9.72
N ALA A 123 10.36 -4.58 10.43
CA ALA A 123 10.91 -3.80 11.54
C ALA A 123 11.39 -2.41 11.08
N GLN A 124 12.11 -2.32 9.95
CA GLN A 124 12.55 -1.02 9.42
C GLN A 124 11.36 -0.18 8.92
N VAL A 125 10.38 -0.80 8.26
CA VAL A 125 9.14 -0.11 7.85
C VAL A 125 8.41 0.48 9.06
N ILE A 126 8.25 -0.29 10.13
CA ILE A 126 7.62 0.17 11.38
C ILE A 126 8.41 1.35 11.98
N LEU A 127 9.74 1.27 11.98
CA LEU A 127 10.60 2.34 12.48
C LEU A 127 10.42 3.63 11.69
N ILE A 128 10.47 3.56 10.36
CA ILE A 128 10.27 4.72 9.49
C ILE A 128 8.87 5.33 9.72
N ARG A 129 7.84 4.50 9.81
CA ARG A 129 6.47 5.00 10.01
C ARG A 129 6.29 5.68 11.37
N LYS A 130 6.83 5.09 12.43
CA LYS A 130 6.79 5.69 13.76
C LYS A 130 7.57 7.01 13.86
N SER A 131 8.62 7.20 13.07
CA SER A 131 9.35 8.46 13.03
C SER A 131 8.61 9.58 12.26
N LYS A 132 7.73 9.22 11.33
CA LYS A 132 7.04 10.19 10.45
C LYS A 132 5.60 10.47 10.83
N LEU A 133 4.92 9.52 11.46
CA LEU A 133 3.50 9.59 11.77
C LEU A 133 3.30 9.51 13.28
N PRO A 134 2.46 10.37 13.86
CA PRO A 134 2.11 10.24 15.26
C PRO A 134 1.36 8.91 15.49
N ASP A 135 1.45 8.42 16.71
CA ASP A 135 0.70 7.24 17.12
C ASP A 135 -0.82 7.55 17.06
N PRO A 136 -1.62 6.80 16.29
CA PRO A 136 -3.06 7.06 16.18
C PRO A 136 -3.83 6.89 17.48
N GLU A 137 -3.29 6.17 18.47
CA GLU A 137 -3.88 6.08 19.82
C GLU A 137 -3.69 7.36 20.63
N LYS A 138 -2.67 8.15 20.31
CA LYS A 138 -2.37 9.41 20.99
C LYS A 138 -2.91 10.61 20.24
N ILE A 139 -2.74 10.63 18.91
CA ILE A 139 -3.20 11.71 18.05
C ILE A 139 -3.84 11.06 16.81
N GLY A 140 -5.17 11.21 16.68
CA GLY A 140 -5.89 10.70 15.52
C GLY A 140 -5.29 11.23 14.23
N ASN A 141 -4.94 10.32 13.31
CA ASN A 141 -4.46 10.66 11.98
C ASN A 141 -4.91 9.61 10.97
N SER A 142 -5.03 10.00 9.71
CA SER A 142 -5.42 9.12 8.60
C SER A 142 -4.22 8.71 7.72
N GLY A 143 -3.00 8.98 8.18
CA GLY A 143 -1.79 8.79 7.40
C GLY A 143 -1.61 9.89 6.35
N SER A 144 -1.14 9.54 5.16
CA SER A 144 -0.95 10.51 4.07
C SER A 144 -2.28 11.02 3.55
N PHE A 145 -2.56 12.31 3.73
CA PHE A 145 -3.81 12.94 3.30
C PHE A 145 -3.89 13.10 1.78
N PHE A 146 -2.80 13.51 1.16
CA PHE A 146 -2.74 13.73 -0.28
C PHE A 146 -2.29 12.47 -1.03
N LYS A 147 -2.94 12.19 -2.16
CA LYS A 147 -2.49 11.24 -3.17
C LYS A 147 -1.46 11.92 -4.06
N ASN A 148 -0.33 11.26 -4.33
CA ASN A 148 0.64 11.77 -5.29
C ASN A 148 0.00 11.87 -6.67
N PRO A 149 0.09 13.03 -7.36
CA PRO A 149 -0.43 13.15 -8.71
C PRO A 149 0.40 12.34 -9.70
N ILE A 150 -0.28 11.79 -10.70
CA ILE A 150 0.37 11.21 -11.88
C ILE A 150 0.48 12.32 -12.92
N VAL A 151 1.66 12.56 -13.44
CA VAL A 151 1.91 13.61 -14.42
C VAL A 151 2.64 13.09 -15.65
N THR A 152 2.45 13.75 -16.78
CA THR A 152 3.20 13.47 -18.00
C THR A 152 4.65 13.90 -17.86
N GLN A 153 5.55 13.33 -18.67
CA GLN A 153 6.96 13.72 -18.67
C GLN A 153 7.16 15.20 -19.01
N LYS A 154 6.35 15.76 -19.91
CA LYS A 154 6.36 17.20 -20.24
C LYS A 154 6.06 18.06 -19.01
N LYS A 155 5.04 17.70 -18.23
CA LYS A 155 4.69 18.41 -16.99
C LYS A 155 5.77 18.25 -15.92
N LEU A 156 6.38 17.05 -15.81
CA LEU A 156 7.50 16.84 -14.89
C LEU A 156 8.69 17.74 -15.23
N LEU A 157 9.08 17.83 -16.50
CA LEU A 157 10.19 18.69 -16.92
C LEU A 157 9.92 20.17 -16.60
N ALA A 158 8.70 20.65 -16.86
CA ALA A 158 8.31 22.00 -16.49
C ALA A 158 8.41 22.25 -14.97
N LEU A 159 7.91 21.29 -14.17
CA LEU A 159 8.00 21.38 -12.69
C LEU A 159 9.46 21.32 -12.19
N LYS A 160 10.33 20.54 -12.82
CA LYS A 160 11.75 20.49 -12.44
C LYS A 160 12.50 21.78 -12.78
N ASN A 161 12.09 22.51 -13.80
CA ASN A 161 12.65 23.83 -14.09
C ASN A 161 12.29 24.86 -13.01
N GLU A 162 11.09 24.76 -12.45
CA GLU A 162 10.61 25.65 -11.38
C GLU A 162 11.08 25.19 -9.99
N PHE A 163 11.11 23.86 -9.78
CA PHE A 163 11.49 23.21 -8.52
C PHE A 163 12.53 22.12 -8.78
N PRO A 164 13.83 22.43 -8.92
CA PRO A 164 14.87 21.46 -9.29
C PRO A 164 14.94 20.22 -8.39
N GLU A 165 14.73 20.41 -7.08
CA GLU A 165 14.79 19.34 -6.07
C GLU A 165 13.46 18.58 -5.86
N ILE A 166 12.43 18.79 -6.72
CA ILE A 166 11.15 18.12 -6.55
C ILE A 166 11.31 16.59 -6.64
N PRO A 167 10.93 15.84 -5.61
CA PRO A 167 11.02 14.39 -5.66
C PRO A 167 9.99 13.80 -6.61
N TYR A 168 10.39 12.76 -7.36
CA TYR A 168 9.50 12.05 -8.27
C TYR A 168 9.86 10.58 -8.36
N TYR A 169 8.88 9.75 -8.73
CA TYR A 169 9.05 8.31 -8.94
C TYR A 169 8.47 7.90 -10.29
N LYS A 170 9.16 7.01 -10.99
CA LYS A 170 8.65 6.43 -12.24
C LYS A 170 7.55 5.41 -11.93
N ALA A 171 6.38 5.58 -12.53
CA ALA A 171 5.38 4.52 -12.62
C ALA A 171 5.65 3.64 -13.84
N VAL A 172 4.97 2.49 -13.92
CA VAL A 172 5.13 1.55 -15.05
C VAL A 172 4.82 2.20 -16.40
N SER A 173 3.85 3.13 -16.44
CA SER A 173 3.45 3.86 -17.66
C SER A 173 3.52 5.40 -17.55
N TYR A 174 3.74 5.94 -16.33
CA TYR A 174 3.74 7.37 -16.05
C TYR A 174 4.78 7.72 -15.00
N THR A 175 5.15 9.00 -14.92
CA THR A 175 6.01 9.51 -13.86
C THR A 175 5.15 10.04 -12.72
N HIS A 176 5.39 9.55 -11.51
CA HIS A 176 4.72 10.03 -10.31
C HIS A 176 5.52 11.17 -9.68
N LEU A 177 4.81 12.23 -9.29
CA LEU A 177 5.33 13.27 -8.42
C LEU A 177 4.82 13.04 -7.01
N THR A 178 5.73 12.96 -6.06
CA THR A 178 5.37 13.11 -4.65
C THR A 178 5.39 14.60 -4.33
N LEU A 179 4.25 15.19 -4.05
CA LEU A 179 4.25 16.47 -3.34
C LEU A 179 4.76 16.20 -1.91
N PRO A 180 5.68 17.03 -1.38
CA PRO A 180 6.07 16.93 0.02
C PRO A 180 4.79 17.00 0.86
N THR A 181 4.59 15.99 1.69
CA THR A 181 3.59 16.09 2.75
C THR A 181 4.05 17.22 3.65
N THR A 182 3.43 18.39 3.50
CA THR A 182 3.63 19.49 4.44
C THR A 182 3.30 18.94 5.82
N ARG A 183 4.27 19.07 6.71
CA ARG A 183 4.15 18.79 8.14
C ARG A 183 3.05 19.64 8.77
#